data_d83c734a731402c8b74ec31d0ddc715d
#
_entry.id   d83c734a731402c8b74ec31d0ddc715d
#
_cell.length_a   1.000
_cell.length_b   1.000
_cell.length_c   1.000
_cell.angle_alpha   90.00
_cell.angle_beta   90.00
_cell.angle_gamma   90.00
#
_symmetry.space_group_name_H-M   'P 1'
#
loop_
_entity.id
_entity.type
_entity.pdbx_description
1 polymer ?
#
loop_
_entity_poly.entity_id
_entity_poly.type
_entity_poly.pdbx_seq_one_letter_code
_entity_poly.pdbx_strand_id
1 'polypeptide(L)'
;MWDGGTGVFWTPEGGDTWYPLKSAQFPDFAEYFASIAPGEAAKYPPPFLLSTIEPAIVQIWTGWLVRTRPGWSTLIRQPANFPRPQGIDYFEGIIETDKWFGPLFINVRLTKTDIPILLRAELPLLQVTPILRAHYADPLMNNVNIIGDPSEWTDDDWNAFHKTVVAPHTMDYRPAGLYATSARRRRKQDD
;
A
#
# COMPACT_ATOMS: atom_id res chain seq x y z
N MET A 1 1.87 19.68 -2.83
CA MET A 1 3.22 20.29 -2.86
C MET A 1 3.71 20.53 -1.44
N TRP A 2 4.97 20.34 -1.18
CA TRP A 2 5.64 20.58 0.12
C TRP A 2 6.71 21.66 -0.04
N ASP A 3 6.81 22.57 0.92
CA ASP A 3 7.72 23.72 0.88
C ASP A 3 9.15 23.45 1.41
N GLY A 4 9.43 22.20 1.80
CA GLY A 4 10.71 21.81 2.42
C GLY A 4 10.78 22.02 3.93
N GLY A 5 9.81 22.68 4.53
CA GLY A 5 9.66 22.91 5.96
C GLY A 5 8.45 22.15 6.52
N THR A 6 7.56 22.87 7.16
CA THR A 6 6.34 22.33 7.76
C THR A 6 5.09 22.48 6.89
N GLY A 7 5.17 23.25 5.79
CA GLY A 7 4.04 23.61 4.95
C GLY A 7 3.75 22.57 3.88
N VAL A 8 2.55 22.02 3.88
CA VAL A 8 1.99 21.29 2.75
C VAL A 8 0.88 22.13 2.13
N PHE A 9 0.84 22.20 0.82
CA PHE A 9 -0.14 22.97 0.07
C PHE A 9 -0.86 22.09 -0.92
N TRP A 10 -2.11 22.42 -1.18
CA TRP A 10 -2.93 21.73 -2.16
C TRP A 10 -3.71 22.71 -3.03
N THR A 11 -4.14 22.23 -4.19
CA THR A 11 -5.07 22.95 -5.08
C THR A 11 -6.03 21.92 -5.67
N PRO A 12 -7.31 22.25 -5.87
CA PRO A 12 -8.20 21.39 -6.64
C PRO A 12 -7.75 21.33 -8.11
N GLU A 13 -8.22 20.32 -8.82
CA GLU A 13 -7.90 20.14 -10.24
C GLU A 13 -8.25 21.42 -11.06
N GLY A 14 -7.30 21.86 -11.87
CA GLY A 14 -7.46 23.08 -12.70
C GLY A 14 -7.35 24.38 -11.93
N GLY A 15 -7.03 24.35 -10.64
CA GLY A 15 -6.86 25.56 -9.83
C GLY A 15 -5.44 26.12 -9.89
N ASP A 16 -5.34 27.45 -9.96
CA ASP A 16 -4.06 28.16 -9.93
C ASP A 16 -3.66 28.61 -8.52
N THR A 17 -4.58 28.56 -7.57
CA THR A 17 -4.37 29.03 -6.20
C THR A 17 -4.02 27.86 -5.28
N TRP A 18 -2.90 27.96 -4.58
CA TRP A 18 -2.44 26.99 -3.60
C TRP A 18 -2.87 27.37 -2.20
N TYR A 19 -3.52 26.44 -1.50
CA TYR A 19 -4.01 26.62 -0.15
C TYR A 19 -3.16 25.81 0.83
N PRO A 20 -2.83 26.36 2.02
CA PRO A 20 -2.21 25.56 3.08
C PRO A 20 -3.10 24.37 3.43
N LEU A 21 -2.53 23.16 3.40
CA LEU A 21 -3.26 21.95 3.75
C LEU A 21 -3.23 21.75 5.27
N LYS A 22 -4.37 21.94 5.92
CA LYS A 22 -4.66 21.35 7.22
C LYS A 22 -5.53 20.11 7.02
N SER A 23 -6.72 20.32 6.47
CA SER A 23 -7.63 19.28 6.00
C SER A 23 -8.43 19.83 4.83
N ALA A 24 -8.73 18.94 3.87
CA ALA A 24 -9.62 19.26 2.77
C ALA A 24 -10.71 18.19 2.67
N GLN A 25 -11.90 18.59 2.26
CA GLN A 25 -13.06 17.72 2.10
C GLN A 25 -13.42 17.53 0.63
N PHE A 26 -14.06 16.41 0.31
CA PHE A 26 -14.81 16.33 -0.94
C PHE A 26 -15.91 17.37 -0.96
N PRO A 27 -16.20 17.98 -2.10
CA PRO A 27 -17.32 18.91 -2.24
C PRO A 27 -18.61 18.31 -1.68
N ASP A 28 -19.35 19.10 -0.91
CA ASP A 28 -20.66 18.76 -0.30
C ASP A 28 -20.67 17.55 0.65
N PHE A 29 -19.55 16.83 0.77
CA PHE A 29 -19.50 15.61 1.58
C PHE A 29 -19.71 15.88 3.08
N ALA A 30 -19.13 16.93 3.63
CA ALA A 30 -19.27 17.22 5.06
C ALA A 30 -20.72 17.53 5.44
N GLU A 31 -21.45 18.28 4.60
CA GLU A 31 -22.87 18.59 4.80
C GLU A 31 -23.73 17.33 4.65
N TYR A 32 -23.49 16.54 3.61
CA TYR A 32 -24.17 15.26 3.43
C TYR A 32 -23.93 14.32 4.62
N PHE A 33 -22.67 14.16 5.04
CA PHE A 33 -22.32 13.32 6.19
C PHE A 33 -23.01 13.78 7.46
N ALA A 34 -22.99 15.08 7.75
CA ALA A 34 -23.66 15.64 8.93
C ALA A 34 -25.17 15.42 8.91
N SER A 35 -25.80 15.39 7.74
CA SER A 35 -27.24 15.17 7.60
C SER A 35 -27.69 13.74 7.92
N ILE A 36 -26.80 12.76 7.81
CA ILE A 36 -27.13 11.33 8.00
C ILE A 36 -26.46 10.72 9.23
N ALA A 37 -25.35 11.29 9.71
CA ALA A 37 -24.61 10.76 10.85
C ALA A 37 -25.34 11.03 12.18
N PRO A 38 -25.46 10.03 13.07
CA PRO A 38 -26.17 10.22 14.34
C PRO A 38 -25.30 10.97 15.35
N GLY A 39 -25.93 11.86 16.10
CA GLY A 39 -25.37 12.51 17.30
C GLY A 39 -24.03 13.19 17.07
N GLU A 40 -23.05 12.88 17.90
CA GLU A 40 -21.70 13.46 17.83
C GLU A 40 -20.93 13.09 16.55
N ALA A 41 -21.24 11.95 15.91
CA ALA A 41 -20.56 11.53 14.68
C ALA A 41 -20.71 12.57 13.55
N ALA A 42 -21.80 13.31 13.52
CA ALA A 42 -22.06 14.36 12.54
C ALA A 42 -20.97 15.46 12.48
N LYS A 43 -20.22 15.63 13.58
CA LYS A 43 -19.16 16.63 13.69
C LYS A 43 -17.82 16.19 13.10
N TYR A 44 -17.69 14.91 12.69
CA TYR A 44 -16.41 14.30 12.31
C TYR A 44 -16.45 13.66 10.91
N PRO A 45 -16.81 14.40 9.86
CA PRO A 45 -16.72 13.89 8.51
C PRO A 45 -15.25 13.58 8.16
N PRO A 46 -14.95 12.38 7.64
CA PRO A 46 -13.58 12.06 7.23
C PRO A 46 -13.05 13.03 6.18
N PRO A 47 -11.86 13.64 6.38
CA PRO A 47 -11.28 14.51 5.37
C PRO A 47 -10.76 13.70 4.15
N PHE A 48 -10.85 14.30 2.99
CA PHE A 48 -10.22 13.75 1.77
C PHE A 48 -8.69 13.80 1.85
N LEU A 49 -8.14 14.93 2.25
CA LEU A 49 -6.73 15.15 2.51
C LEU A 49 -6.52 15.70 3.91
N LEU A 50 -5.53 15.20 4.61
CA LEU A 50 -5.13 15.67 5.92
C LEU A 50 -3.61 15.77 6.00
N SER A 51 -3.07 16.93 6.37
CA SER A 51 -1.66 17.06 6.76
C SER A 51 -1.47 16.54 8.18
N THR A 52 -0.47 15.71 8.41
CA THR A 52 -0.15 15.19 9.74
C THR A 52 0.77 16.15 10.50
N ILE A 53 1.05 15.85 11.78
CA ILE A 53 2.02 16.60 12.59
C ILE A 53 3.44 16.46 12.03
N GLU A 54 3.76 15.30 11.45
CA GLU A 54 5.05 15.08 10.82
C GLU A 54 5.14 15.85 9.49
N PRO A 55 6.21 16.62 9.27
CA PRO A 55 6.39 17.35 8.03
C PRO A 55 6.34 16.45 6.80
N ALA A 56 5.78 16.96 5.72
CA ALA A 56 5.66 16.28 4.43
C ALA A 56 4.82 15.01 4.43
N ILE A 57 4.13 14.63 5.50
CA ILE A 57 3.23 13.48 5.52
C ILE A 57 1.80 13.94 5.30
N VAL A 58 1.15 13.29 4.34
CA VAL A 58 -0.25 13.53 3.98
C VAL A 58 -1.03 12.23 4.09
N GLN A 59 -2.16 12.27 4.78
CA GLN A 59 -3.17 11.21 4.73
C GLN A 59 -4.14 11.48 3.58
N ILE A 60 -4.42 10.46 2.80
CA ILE A 60 -5.36 10.51 1.69
C ILE A 60 -6.45 9.48 1.94
N TRP A 61 -7.70 9.94 2.02
CA TRP A 61 -8.85 9.05 2.11
C TRP A 61 -9.38 8.73 0.71
N THR A 62 -9.60 7.46 0.46
CA THR A 62 -10.08 6.96 -0.84
C THR A 62 -11.60 7.04 -1.00
N GLY A 63 -12.31 7.52 0.01
CA GLY A 63 -13.77 7.47 0.07
C GLY A 63 -14.30 6.12 0.58
N TRP A 64 -13.44 5.14 0.86
CA TRP A 64 -13.84 3.81 1.28
C TRP A 64 -13.81 3.64 2.80
N LEU A 65 -14.77 2.87 3.28
CA LEU A 65 -14.82 2.29 4.63
C LEU A 65 -14.64 0.78 4.46
N VAL A 66 -13.77 0.17 5.26
CA VAL A 66 -13.42 -1.24 5.12
C VAL A 66 -13.75 -2.01 6.38
N ARG A 67 -14.35 -3.19 6.19
CA ARG A 67 -14.56 -4.19 7.24
C ARG A 67 -14.22 -5.57 6.68
N THR A 68 -13.48 -6.35 7.47
CA THR A 68 -13.17 -7.75 7.15
C THR A 68 -13.89 -8.71 8.12
N ARG A 69 -13.87 -9.99 7.78
CA ARG A 69 -14.36 -11.06 8.68
C ARG A 69 -13.42 -11.20 9.88
N PRO A 70 -13.91 -11.75 11.02
CA PRO A 70 -13.05 -12.05 12.17
C PRO A 70 -11.80 -12.85 11.76
N GLY A 71 -10.65 -12.47 12.29
CA GLY A 71 -9.36 -13.09 11.98
C GLY A 71 -8.70 -12.60 10.69
N TRP A 72 -9.32 -11.64 9.98
CA TRP A 72 -8.76 -11.02 8.78
C TRP A 72 -8.40 -9.58 9.02
N SER A 73 -7.36 -9.13 8.33
CA SER A 73 -6.89 -7.75 8.30
C SER A 73 -6.77 -7.27 6.86
N THR A 74 -6.50 -6.00 6.69
CA THR A 74 -6.29 -5.38 5.38
C THR A 74 -4.86 -4.87 5.29
N LEU A 75 -4.09 -5.38 4.32
CA LEU A 75 -2.82 -4.81 3.91
C LEU A 75 -3.09 -3.70 2.91
N ILE A 76 -2.58 -2.50 3.18
CA ILE A 76 -2.58 -1.36 2.26
C ILE A 76 -1.16 -1.05 1.83
N ARG A 77 -0.98 -0.80 0.55
CA ARG A 77 0.33 -0.49 -0.02
C ARG A 77 0.23 0.22 -1.36
N GLN A 78 1.36 0.64 -1.88
CA GLN A 78 1.47 1.07 -3.28
C GLN A 78 1.01 -0.06 -4.22
N PRO A 79 0.31 0.26 -5.33
CA PRO A 79 -0.04 -0.72 -6.34
C PRO A 79 1.20 -1.44 -6.88
N ALA A 80 1.17 -2.78 -6.84
CA ALA A 80 2.29 -3.59 -7.32
C ALA A 80 2.44 -3.46 -8.84
N ASN A 81 3.69 -3.39 -9.32
CA ASN A 81 4.02 -3.25 -10.74
C ASN A 81 3.49 -1.97 -11.41
N PHE A 82 3.18 -0.95 -10.61
CA PHE A 82 2.72 0.34 -11.11
C PHE A 82 3.81 1.41 -10.92
N PRO A 83 3.99 2.33 -11.88
CA PRO A 83 4.95 3.43 -11.73
C PRO A 83 4.61 4.28 -10.51
N ARG A 84 5.60 4.68 -9.76
CA ARG A 84 5.41 5.65 -8.67
C ARG A 84 5.24 7.05 -9.25
N PRO A 85 4.29 7.83 -8.75
CA PRO A 85 4.32 9.27 -8.99
C PRO A 85 5.64 9.86 -8.46
N GLN A 86 6.24 10.77 -9.20
CA GLN A 86 7.47 11.42 -8.75
C GLN A 86 7.20 12.28 -7.50
N GLY A 87 8.11 12.24 -6.55
CA GLY A 87 8.05 13.08 -5.35
C GLY A 87 7.12 12.58 -4.25
N ILE A 88 6.71 11.29 -4.29
CA ILE A 88 5.86 10.66 -3.29
C ILE A 88 6.37 9.27 -2.93
N ASP A 89 6.41 8.96 -1.65
CA ASP A 89 6.59 7.61 -1.13
C ASP A 89 5.37 7.18 -0.33
N TYR A 90 5.00 5.91 -0.47
CA TYR A 90 3.85 5.33 0.21
C TYR A 90 4.25 4.65 1.50
N PHE A 91 3.46 4.83 2.55
CA PHE A 91 3.55 3.98 3.72
C PHE A 91 2.73 2.71 3.48
N GLU A 92 3.38 1.58 3.68
CA GLU A 92 2.71 0.29 3.68
C GLU A 92 2.31 -0.08 5.10
N GLY A 93 1.13 -0.67 5.29
CA GLY A 93 0.66 -1.03 6.61
C GLY A 93 -0.44 -2.08 6.60
N ILE A 94 -0.60 -2.72 7.76
CA ILE A 94 -1.67 -3.68 8.02
C ILE A 94 -2.63 -3.06 9.02
N ILE A 95 -3.93 -3.08 8.69
CA ILE A 95 -5.01 -2.59 9.54
C ILE A 95 -5.89 -3.77 9.95
N GLU A 96 -6.12 -3.97 11.24
CA GLU A 96 -7.00 -5.01 11.78
C GLU A 96 -8.48 -4.65 11.58
N THR A 97 -8.93 -4.67 10.34
CA THR A 97 -10.25 -4.21 9.90
C THR A 97 -11.43 -5.09 10.34
N ASP A 98 -11.16 -6.20 11.01
CA ASP A 98 -12.17 -6.97 11.73
C ASP A 98 -12.50 -6.37 13.11
N LYS A 99 -11.57 -5.60 13.70
CA LYS A 99 -11.73 -4.93 15.00
C LYS A 99 -11.89 -3.42 14.88
N TRP A 100 -11.35 -2.84 13.82
CA TRP A 100 -11.39 -1.41 13.54
C TRP A 100 -12.26 -1.12 12.33
N PHE A 101 -13.21 -0.22 12.46
CA PHE A 101 -14.07 0.25 11.38
C PHE A 101 -13.93 1.76 11.23
N GLY A 102 -13.50 2.21 10.07
CA GLY A 102 -13.29 3.63 9.79
C GLY A 102 -12.85 3.90 8.36
N PRO A 103 -12.53 5.15 8.05
CA PRO A 103 -12.03 5.56 6.74
C PRO A 103 -10.71 4.84 6.40
N LEU A 104 -10.63 4.29 5.21
CA LEU A 104 -9.38 3.69 4.72
C LEU A 104 -8.46 4.79 4.20
N PHE A 105 -7.54 5.22 5.03
CA PHE A 105 -6.49 6.17 4.66
C PHE A 105 -5.26 5.46 4.13
N ILE A 106 -4.55 6.14 3.21
CA ILE A 106 -3.15 5.86 2.94
C ILE A 106 -2.31 7.06 3.34
N ASN A 107 -1.21 6.82 4.03
CA ASN A 107 -0.23 7.83 4.33
C ASN A 107 0.82 7.86 3.22
N VAL A 108 1.18 9.07 2.81
CA VAL A 108 2.23 9.28 1.82
C VAL A 108 3.19 10.35 2.33
N ARG A 109 4.47 10.20 2.01
CA ARG A 109 5.49 11.21 2.25
C ARG A 109 5.81 11.93 0.95
N LEU A 110 5.77 13.25 0.99
CA LEU A 110 6.26 14.08 -0.09
C LEU A 110 7.79 14.15 0.00
N THR A 111 8.50 13.80 -1.06
CA THR A 111 9.96 13.64 -1.04
C THR A 111 10.70 14.72 -1.83
N LYS A 112 9.95 15.61 -2.47
CA LYS A 112 10.49 16.75 -3.23
C LYS A 112 9.78 18.04 -2.83
N THR A 113 10.54 19.10 -2.75
CA THR A 113 10.05 20.46 -2.45
C THR A 113 9.59 21.15 -3.70
N ASP A 114 8.59 22.00 -3.58
CA ASP A 114 8.09 22.92 -4.62
C ASP A 114 7.68 22.24 -5.95
N ILE A 115 7.41 20.95 -5.90
CA ILE A 115 6.93 20.18 -7.03
C ILE A 115 5.49 19.78 -6.81
N PRO A 116 4.56 20.15 -7.70
CA PRO A 116 3.20 19.64 -7.70
C PRO A 116 3.16 18.12 -7.86
N ILE A 117 2.41 17.45 -7.01
CA ILE A 117 2.12 16.04 -7.15
C ILE A 117 0.68 15.91 -7.60
N LEU A 118 0.49 15.33 -8.78
CA LEU A 118 -0.81 15.15 -9.39
C LEU A 118 -1.34 13.75 -9.04
N LEU A 119 -2.47 13.69 -8.35
CA LEU A 119 -3.24 12.48 -8.13
C LEU A 119 -4.26 12.35 -9.25
N ARG A 120 -4.05 11.42 -10.15
CA ARG A 120 -4.90 11.22 -11.33
C ARG A 120 -5.98 10.19 -11.05
N ALA A 121 -7.22 10.49 -11.40
CA ALA A 121 -8.36 9.60 -11.17
C ALA A 121 -8.27 8.27 -11.96
N GLU A 122 -7.61 8.30 -13.11
CA GLU A 122 -7.41 7.13 -13.97
C GLU A 122 -6.30 6.17 -13.48
N LEU A 123 -5.52 6.58 -12.46
CA LEU A 123 -4.44 5.76 -11.91
C LEU A 123 -4.81 5.22 -10.53
N PRO A 124 -4.51 3.96 -10.24
CA PRO A 124 -4.77 3.41 -8.91
C PRO A 124 -3.89 4.11 -7.86
N LEU A 125 -4.52 4.63 -6.81
CA LEU A 125 -3.82 5.28 -5.71
C LEU A 125 -3.18 4.28 -4.77
N LEU A 126 -3.87 3.19 -4.44
CA LEU A 126 -3.40 2.17 -3.52
C LEU A 126 -3.88 0.78 -3.92
N GLN A 127 -3.19 -0.23 -3.42
CA GLN A 127 -3.60 -1.63 -3.46
C GLN A 127 -4.07 -2.06 -2.08
N VAL A 128 -5.24 -2.69 -2.05
CA VAL A 128 -5.84 -3.26 -0.84
C VAL A 128 -5.86 -4.79 -0.98
N THR A 129 -5.34 -5.49 0.02
CA THR A 129 -5.29 -6.95 0.02
C THR A 129 -5.78 -7.47 1.37
N PRO A 130 -6.87 -8.25 1.40
CA PRO A 130 -7.25 -8.94 2.64
C PRO A 130 -6.22 -10.02 2.96
N ILE A 131 -5.78 -10.08 4.22
CA ILE A 131 -4.82 -11.06 4.72
C ILE A 131 -5.32 -11.70 6.00
N LEU A 132 -5.06 -12.99 6.18
CA LEU A 132 -5.32 -13.65 7.46
C LEU A 132 -4.34 -13.15 8.52
N ARG A 133 -4.86 -12.80 9.71
CA ARG A 133 -4.03 -12.36 10.84
C ARG A 133 -2.97 -13.38 11.22
N ALA A 134 -3.31 -14.66 11.13
CA ALA A 134 -2.36 -15.74 11.38
C ALA A 134 -1.09 -15.66 10.52
N HIS A 135 -1.16 -15.05 9.30
CA HIS A 135 0.01 -14.96 8.41
C HIS A 135 1.09 -14.01 8.89
N TYR A 136 0.79 -13.10 9.80
CA TYR A 136 1.76 -12.18 10.39
C TYR A 136 1.84 -12.31 11.93
N ALA A 137 1.29 -13.38 12.49
CA ALA A 137 1.48 -13.74 13.89
C ALA A 137 2.90 -14.30 14.11
N ASP A 138 3.48 -14.04 15.28
CA ASP A 138 4.85 -14.41 15.62
C ASP A 138 5.24 -15.85 15.27
N PRO A 139 4.41 -16.89 15.51
CA PRO A 139 4.79 -18.26 15.18
C PRO A 139 5.04 -18.51 13.70
N LEU A 140 4.36 -17.75 12.82
CA LEU A 140 4.54 -17.88 11.36
C LEU A 140 5.61 -16.95 10.83
N MET A 141 5.76 -15.76 11.41
CA MET A 141 6.82 -14.81 11.01
C MET A 141 8.21 -15.36 11.29
N ASN A 142 8.36 -16.20 12.31
CA ASN A 142 9.63 -16.84 12.65
C ASN A 142 9.92 -18.11 11.85
N ASN A 143 9.08 -18.50 10.90
CA ASN A 143 9.27 -19.69 10.05
C ASN A 143 10.08 -19.37 8.76
N VAL A 144 11.09 -18.52 8.89
CA VAL A 144 12.03 -18.20 7.81
C VAL A 144 13.43 -18.61 8.25
N ASN A 145 14.05 -19.52 7.49
CA ASN A 145 15.43 -19.87 7.67
C ASN A 145 16.29 -19.08 6.67
N ILE A 146 17.18 -18.24 7.19
CA ILE A 146 18.11 -17.43 6.38
C ILE A 146 19.47 -18.10 6.44
N ILE A 147 19.92 -18.66 5.33
CA ILE A 147 21.24 -19.28 5.20
C ILE A 147 22.19 -18.26 4.57
N GLY A 148 23.08 -17.71 5.39
CA GLY A 148 23.97 -16.63 4.99
C GLY A 148 25.24 -17.09 4.32
N ASP A 149 25.71 -18.31 4.62
CA ASP A 149 26.98 -18.85 4.11
C ASP A 149 26.71 -20.07 3.21
N PRO A 150 27.14 -20.07 1.95
CA PRO A 150 27.04 -21.22 1.06
C PRO A 150 27.73 -22.48 1.57
N SER A 151 28.68 -22.38 2.48
CA SER A 151 29.35 -23.55 3.11
C SER A 151 28.40 -24.34 4.02
N GLU A 152 27.29 -23.74 4.44
CA GLU A 152 26.24 -24.39 5.27
C GLU A 152 25.20 -25.12 4.41
N TRP A 153 25.28 -25.02 3.07
CA TRP A 153 24.31 -25.62 2.18
C TRP A 153 24.47 -27.14 2.15
N THR A 154 23.34 -27.79 2.26
CA THR A 154 23.23 -29.25 2.10
C THR A 154 23.23 -29.63 0.60
N ASP A 155 23.39 -30.93 0.34
CA ASP A 155 23.27 -31.46 -1.04
C ASP A 155 21.89 -31.15 -1.64
N ASP A 156 20.83 -31.15 -0.83
CA ASP A 156 19.48 -30.79 -1.27
C ASP A 156 19.38 -29.31 -1.65
N ASP A 157 20.03 -28.42 -0.90
CA ASP A 157 20.09 -26.99 -1.24
C ASP A 157 20.84 -26.77 -2.56
N TRP A 158 21.97 -27.46 -2.76
CA TRP A 158 22.71 -27.40 -4.01
C TRP A 158 21.90 -27.95 -5.20
N ASN A 159 21.17 -29.04 -5.00
CA ASN A 159 20.27 -29.59 -6.01
C ASN A 159 19.12 -28.63 -6.32
N ALA A 160 18.53 -27.99 -5.31
CA ALA A 160 17.50 -26.98 -5.48
C ALA A 160 18.06 -25.76 -6.25
N PHE A 161 19.23 -25.28 -5.86
CA PHE A 161 19.92 -24.16 -6.52
C PHE A 161 20.21 -24.49 -8.01
N HIS A 162 20.69 -25.71 -8.28
CA HIS A 162 20.91 -26.14 -9.65
C HIS A 162 19.62 -26.06 -10.49
N LYS A 163 18.50 -26.58 -9.97
CA LYS A 163 17.19 -26.55 -10.67
C LYS A 163 16.67 -25.13 -10.90
N THR A 164 16.87 -24.22 -9.94
CA THR A 164 16.28 -22.88 -9.98
C THR A 164 17.16 -21.81 -10.61
N VAL A 165 18.47 -21.99 -10.53
CA VAL A 165 19.45 -21.03 -11.01
C VAL A 165 20.26 -21.58 -12.19
N VAL A 166 20.97 -22.70 -12.00
CA VAL A 166 21.91 -23.19 -13.02
C VAL A 166 21.20 -23.66 -14.29
N ALA A 167 20.25 -24.58 -14.14
CA ALA A 167 19.55 -25.15 -15.30
C ALA A 167 18.87 -24.09 -16.19
N PRO A 168 18.19 -23.06 -15.66
CA PRO A 168 17.66 -21.99 -16.51
C PRO A 168 18.71 -21.13 -17.21
N HIS A 169 19.93 -21.02 -16.66
CA HIS A 169 21.02 -20.26 -17.27
C HIS A 169 21.76 -21.03 -18.37
N THR A 170 21.68 -22.37 -18.33
CA THR A 170 22.29 -23.24 -19.33
C THR A 170 21.37 -23.56 -20.52
N MET A 171 20.14 -23.06 -20.50
CA MET A 171 19.20 -23.18 -21.61
C MET A 171 19.61 -22.26 -22.77
N ASP A 172 19.58 -22.78 -24.01
CA ASP A 172 19.80 -21.96 -25.22
C ASP A 172 18.79 -20.84 -25.36
N TYR A 173 17.58 -21.04 -24.84
CA TYR A 173 16.54 -20.05 -24.78
C TYR A 173 15.78 -20.12 -23.42
N ARG A 174 15.75 -19.01 -22.69
CA ARG A 174 14.98 -18.87 -21.46
C ARG A 174 13.65 -18.16 -21.71
N PRO A 175 12.50 -18.85 -21.65
CA PRO A 175 11.20 -18.20 -21.83
C PRO A 175 10.94 -17.16 -20.74
N ALA A 176 10.36 -16.02 -21.13
CA ALA A 176 9.88 -15.04 -20.16
C ALA A 176 8.82 -15.67 -19.24
N GLY A 177 8.89 -15.39 -17.95
CA GLY A 177 7.92 -15.89 -16.97
C GLY A 177 8.06 -17.38 -16.63
N LEU A 178 9.20 -18.02 -16.90
CA LEU A 178 9.46 -19.43 -16.60
C LEU A 178 9.10 -19.82 -15.16
N TYR A 179 9.49 -19.00 -14.18
CA TYR A 179 9.16 -19.22 -12.76
C TYR A 179 7.64 -19.23 -12.52
N ALA A 180 6.94 -18.23 -13.03
CA ALA A 180 5.48 -18.11 -12.84
C ALA A 180 4.73 -19.29 -13.49
N THR A 181 5.17 -19.73 -14.65
CA THR A 181 4.60 -20.88 -15.36
C THR A 181 4.83 -22.16 -14.57
N SER A 182 6.04 -22.37 -14.07
CA SER A 182 6.38 -23.55 -13.25
C SER A 182 5.63 -23.55 -11.92
N ALA A 183 5.49 -22.39 -11.28
CA ALA A 183 4.71 -22.26 -10.02
C ALA A 183 3.22 -22.58 -10.23
N ARG A 184 2.62 -22.15 -11.35
CA ARG A 184 1.22 -22.48 -11.68
C ARG A 184 1.03 -23.96 -11.96
N ARG A 185 2.01 -24.63 -12.60
CA ARG A 185 1.94 -26.09 -12.84
C ARG A 185 1.99 -26.87 -11.53
N ARG A 186 2.89 -26.52 -10.60
CA ARG A 186 2.96 -27.16 -9.29
C ARG A 186 1.64 -27.06 -8.52
N ARG A 187 1.05 -25.87 -8.41
CA ARG A 187 -0.24 -25.69 -7.72
C ARG A 187 -1.36 -26.54 -8.28
N LYS A 188 -1.38 -26.81 -9.60
CA LYS A 188 -2.37 -27.69 -10.23
C LYS A 188 -2.14 -29.19 -9.98
N GLN A 189 -0.96 -29.56 -9.51
CA GLN A 189 -0.64 -30.94 -9.15
C GLN A 189 -0.90 -31.22 -7.66
N ASP A 190 -0.93 -30.15 -6.83
CA ASP A 190 -1.16 -30.22 -5.39
C ASP A 190 -2.67 -30.10 -5.05
N ASP A 191 -3.53 -29.68 -5.99
CA ASP A 191 -5.01 -29.66 -5.93
C ASP A 191 -5.59 -30.98 -6.46
#